data_ddd0b9220af12ec3695bf5cf54cfcfcb
#
_entry.id   ddd0b9220af12ec3695bf5cf54cfcfcb
#
_cell.length_a   1.000
_cell.length_b   1.000
_cell.length_c   1.000
_cell.angle_alpha   90.00
_cell.angle_beta   90.00
_cell.angle_gamma   90.00
#
_symmetry.space_group_name_H-M   'P 1'
#
loop_
_entity.id
_entity.type
_entity.pdbx_description
1 polymer ?
#
loop_
_entity_poly.entity_id
_entity_poly.type
_entity_poly.pdbx_seq_one_letter_code
_entity_poly.pdbx_strand_id
1 'polypeptide(L)'
;MIKFDPEQAKKLLAEAGYGSGLDLEFLYPGKAFGEAYVTEMQLFQSQMKRIGINLTLKSMDLAEYLNRTRGNTYDLTLRSSSPGMDVDAYLYGSFHPSSNRNYNGVDDPKLTPLIEAQRKEADPKKRLEIVREAGRYIAEQGYGITSRSGLTYQMWQSYVKDYRPNLGRRYFPVAAAWLDK
;
A
#
# COMPACT_ATOMS: atom_id res chain seq x y z
N MET A 1 -15.62 5.79 6.01
CA MET A 1 -14.33 6.07 6.67
C MET A 1 -14.00 4.84 7.51
N ILE A 2 -12.81 4.25 7.33
CA ILE A 2 -12.35 3.09 8.13
C ILE A 2 -12.16 3.56 9.57
N LYS A 3 -12.78 2.88 10.53
CA LYS A 3 -12.65 3.17 11.97
C LYS A 3 -11.86 2.04 12.63
N PHE A 4 -11.14 2.38 13.69
CA PHE A 4 -10.56 1.40 14.57
C PHE A 4 -11.68 0.84 15.47
N ASP A 5 -12.11 -0.38 15.18
CA ASP A 5 -13.22 -1.05 15.91
C ASP A 5 -12.93 -2.56 16.02
N PRO A 6 -12.16 -2.98 17.03
CA PRO A 6 -11.82 -4.39 17.21
C PRO A 6 -13.03 -5.28 17.49
N GLU A 7 -14.06 -4.76 18.14
CA GLU A 7 -15.26 -5.55 18.46
C GLU A 7 -16.09 -5.82 17.20
N GLN A 8 -16.22 -4.80 16.34
CA GLN A 8 -16.84 -4.99 15.03
C GLN A 8 -16.02 -5.95 14.15
N ALA A 9 -14.68 -5.89 14.21
CA ALA A 9 -13.82 -6.83 13.49
C ALA A 9 -14.05 -8.29 13.93
N LYS A 10 -14.12 -8.56 15.24
CA LYS A 10 -14.46 -9.89 15.78
C LYS A 10 -15.82 -10.38 15.33
N LYS A 11 -16.82 -9.49 15.34
CA LYS A 11 -18.16 -9.81 14.88
C LYS A 11 -18.16 -10.21 13.40
N LEU A 12 -17.52 -9.44 12.54
CA LEU A 12 -17.41 -9.75 11.12
C LEU A 12 -16.66 -11.07 10.87
N LEU A 13 -15.60 -11.36 11.63
CA LEU A 13 -14.92 -12.66 11.57
C LEU A 13 -15.83 -13.81 11.92
N ALA A 14 -16.64 -13.66 12.97
CA ALA A 14 -17.60 -14.67 13.39
C ALA A 14 -18.71 -14.87 12.34
N GLU A 15 -19.25 -13.80 11.77
CA GLU A 15 -20.24 -13.83 10.68
C GLU A 15 -19.68 -14.50 9.41
N ALA A 16 -18.38 -14.34 9.16
CA ALA A 16 -17.66 -15.01 8.06
C ALA A 16 -17.29 -16.48 8.35
N GLY A 17 -17.65 -17.02 9.53
CA GLY A 17 -17.34 -18.39 9.90
C GLY A 17 -16.02 -18.59 10.65
N TYR A 18 -15.30 -17.52 10.98
CA TYR A 18 -14.00 -17.55 11.65
C TYR A 18 -14.08 -17.17 13.14
N GLY A 19 -15.20 -17.43 13.80
CA GLY A 19 -15.39 -17.12 15.21
C GLY A 19 -14.46 -17.87 16.17
N SER A 20 -13.90 -19.02 15.76
CA SER A 20 -12.87 -19.77 16.50
C SER A 20 -11.45 -19.27 16.24
N GLY A 21 -11.26 -18.32 15.36
CA GLY A 21 -9.98 -17.78 14.92
C GLY A 21 -9.67 -18.05 13.44
N LEU A 22 -8.74 -17.29 12.90
CA LEU A 22 -8.25 -17.39 11.51
C LEU A 22 -6.74 -17.43 11.52
N ASP A 23 -6.15 -18.49 10.97
CA ASP A 23 -4.71 -18.65 10.82
C ASP A 23 -4.29 -18.25 9.41
N LEU A 24 -3.33 -17.31 9.30
CA LEU A 24 -2.82 -16.80 8.02
C LEU A 24 -1.30 -16.74 8.02
N GLU A 25 -0.70 -16.91 6.86
CA GLU A 25 0.72 -16.68 6.62
C GLU A 25 0.96 -15.22 6.23
N PHE A 26 1.87 -14.55 6.93
CA PHE A 26 2.28 -13.20 6.61
C PHE A 26 3.69 -13.16 6.04
N LEU A 27 3.81 -12.89 4.74
CA LEU A 27 5.10 -12.85 4.06
C LEU A 27 5.80 -11.51 4.21
N TYR A 28 7.11 -11.54 4.45
CA TYR A 28 7.93 -10.33 4.46
C TYR A 28 9.38 -10.62 4.05
N PRO A 29 10.08 -9.63 3.47
CA PRO A 29 11.42 -9.82 2.93
C PRO A 29 12.52 -9.67 4.00
N GLY A 30 12.33 -10.24 5.18
CA GLY A 30 13.28 -10.20 6.27
C GLY A 30 13.74 -8.77 6.59
N LYS A 31 15.06 -8.58 6.67
CA LYS A 31 15.68 -7.27 6.96
C LYS A 31 15.93 -6.40 5.71
N ALA A 32 15.53 -6.84 4.52
CA ALA A 32 15.77 -6.10 3.28
C ALA A 32 15.17 -4.67 3.28
N PHE A 33 14.12 -4.44 4.08
CA PHE A 33 13.50 -3.13 4.27
C PHE A 33 13.87 -2.47 5.62
N GLY A 34 14.86 -3.01 6.33
CA GLY A 34 15.39 -2.50 7.59
C GLY A 34 14.76 -3.15 8.83
N GLU A 35 15.45 -3.01 9.97
CA GLU A 35 15.03 -3.59 11.28
C GLU A 35 13.67 -3.04 11.75
N ALA A 36 13.41 -1.76 11.53
CA ALA A 36 12.14 -1.13 11.91
C ALA A 36 10.95 -1.81 11.22
N TYR A 37 11.15 -2.35 10.02
CA TYR A 37 10.13 -3.10 9.31
C TYR A 37 9.79 -4.41 9.99
N VAL A 38 10.79 -5.12 10.51
CA VAL A 38 10.58 -6.37 11.26
C VAL A 38 9.78 -6.12 12.54
N THR A 39 10.13 -5.07 13.27
CA THR A 39 9.41 -4.66 14.48
C THR A 39 7.95 -4.29 14.17
N GLU A 40 7.71 -3.62 13.06
CA GLU A 40 6.36 -3.28 12.59
C GLU A 40 5.52 -4.55 12.32
N MET A 41 6.11 -5.59 11.72
CA MET A 41 5.43 -6.86 11.48
C MET A 41 5.07 -7.59 12.78
N GLN A 42 5.95 -7.57 13.76
CA GLN A 42 5.67 -8.15 15.08
C GLN A 42 4.56 -7.40 15.82
N LEU A 43 4.55 -6.07 15.72
CA LEU A 43 3.46 -5.26 16.26
C LEU A 43 2.14 -5.57 15.58
N PHE A 44 2.13 -5.65 14.25
CA PHE A 44 0.94 -6.00 13.47
C PHE A 44 0.42 -7.39 13.84
N GLN A 45 1.30 -8.39 13.95
CA GLN A 45 0.96 -9.74 14.42
C GLN A 45 0.26 -9.70 15.79
N SER A 46 0.82 -8.94 16.75
CA SER A 46 0.26 -8.83 18.08
C SER A 46 -1.13 -8.16 18.09
N GLN A 47 -1.33 -7.17 17.22
CA GLN A 47 -2.63 -6.50 17.09
C GLN A 47 -3.67 -7.42 16.44
N MET A 48 -3.32 -8.17 15.40
CA MET A 48 -4.21 -9.12 14.73
C MET A 48 -4.65 -10.24 15.67
N LYS A 49 -3.74 -10.74 16.52
CA LYS A 49 -4.05 -11.76 17.53
C LYS A 49 -5.17 -11.31 18.48
N ARG A 50 -5.27 -10.02 18.80
CA ARG A 50 -6.31 -9.48 19.70
C ARG A 50 -7.72 -9.58 19.14
N ILE A 51 -7.86 -9.70 17.85
CA ILE A 51 -9.15 -9.88 17.15
C ILE A 51 -9.37 -11.31 16.66
N GLY A 52 -8.48 -12.25 17.00
CA GLY A 52 -8.63 -13.67 16.65
C GLY A 52 -7.94 -14.05 15.32
N ILE A 53 -7.12 -13.20 14.74
CA ILE A 53 -6.32 -13.55 13.57
C ILE A 53 -4.90 -13.89 14.02
N ASN A 54 -4.49 -15.15 13.80
CA ASN A 54 -3.17 -15.66 14.13
C ASN A 54 -2.27 -15.56 12.89
N LEU A 55 -1.28 -14.67 12.92
CA LEU A 55 -0.33 -14.51 11.83
C LEU A 55 0.93 -15.33 12.07
N THR A 56 1.27 -16.21 11.14
CA THR A 56 2.60 -16.85 11.08
C THR A 56 3.51 -15.99 10.22
N LEU A 57 4.50 -15.33 10.86
CA LEU A 57 5.46 -14.47 10.15
C LEU A 57 6.46 -15.32 9.36
N LYS A 58 6.44 -15.22 8.04
CA LYS A 58 7.35 -15.91 7.10
C LYS A 58 8.36 -14.94 6.52
N SER A 59 9.57 -15.00 7.06
CA SER A 59 10.73 -14.28 6.51
C SER A 59 11.31 -15.03 5.34
N MET A 60 11.65 -14.33 4.27
CA MET A 60 12.33 -14.89 3.10
C MET A 60 13.30 -13.89 2.49
N ASP A 61 14.11 -14.31 1.54
CA ASP A 61 14.93 -13.39 0.77
C ASP A 61 14.08 -12.51 -0.16
N LEU A 62 14.66 -11.38 -0.60
CA LEU A 62 13.92 -10.40 -1.38
C LEU A 62 13.47 -10.95 -2.74
N ALA A 63 14.25 -11.82 -3.37
CA ALA A 63 13.92 -12.35 -4.70
C ALA A 63 12.73 -13.31 -4.61
N GLU A 64 12.74 -14.22 -3.64
CA GLU A 64 11.62 -15.12 -3.36
C GLU A 64 10.37 -14.33 -2.98
N TYR A 65 10.49 -13.33 -2.08
CA TYR A 65 9.39 -12.45 -1.71
C TYR A 65 8.76 -11.76 -2.92
N LEU A 66 9.57 -11.20 -3.82
CA LEU A 66 9.07 -10.56 -5.04
C LEU A 66 8.38 -11.54 -5.99
N ASN A 67 8.91 -12.76 -6.11
CA ASN A 67 8.29 -13.79 -6.95
C ASN A 67 6.93 -14.22 -6.40
N ARG A 68 6.84 -14.52 -5.11
CA ARG A 68 5.57 -14.91 -4.47
C ARG A 68 4.53 -13.80 -4.52
N THR A 69 4.94 -12.56 -4.26
CA THR A 69 4.00 -11.43 -4.32
C THR A 69 3.54 -11.10 -5.73
N ARG A 70 4.37 -11.31 -6.77
CA ARG A 70 3.95 -11.17 -8.17
C ARG A 70 3.02 -12.30 -8.62
N GLY A 71 3.23 -13.50 -8.10
CA GLY A 71 2.39 -14.65 -8.40
C GLY A 71 1.11 -14.74 -7.56
N ASN A 72 0.84 -13.79 -6.67
CA ASN A 72 -0.29 -13.80 -5.73
C ASN A 72 -0.37 -15.08 -4.89
N THR A 73 0.79 -15.66 -4.51
CA THR A 73 0.90 -16.90 -3.74
C THR A 73 1.21 -16.60 -2.27
N TYR A 74 0.31 -15.89 -1.62
CA TYR A 74 0.41 -15.49 -0.21
C TYR A 74 -0.98 -15.17 0.36
N ASP A 75 -1.13 -15.27 1.68
CA ASP A 75 -2.35 -14.84 2.36
C ASP A 75 -2.29 -13.33 2.65
N LEU A 76 -1.23 -12.89 3.31
CA LEU A 76 -1.01 -11.48 3.65
C LEU A 76 0.44 -11.08 3.39
N THR A 77 0.62 -9.82 3.02
CA THR A 77 1.93 -9.17 2.94
C THR A 77 1.82 -7.67 3.15
N LEU A 78 2.90 -7.04 3.59
CA LEU A 78 3.02 -5.58 3.64
C LEU A 78 3.96 -5.12 2.53
N ARG A 79 3.46 -4.26 1.68
CA ARG A 79 4.25 -3.68 0.59
C ARG A 79 4.40 -2.17 0.75
N SER A 80 5.58 -1.66 0.45
CA SER A 80 5.75 -0.24 0.25
C SER A 80 5.08 0.17 -1.06
N SER A 81 4.12 1.08 -0.97
CA SER A 81 3.54 1.75 -2.14
C SER A 81 4.21 3.11 -2.29
N SER A 82 4.83 3.37 -3.43
CA SER A 82 5.26 4.71 -3.77
C SER A 82 4.15 5.38 -4.58
N PRO A 83 3.61 6.51 -4.13
CA PRO A 83 2.68 7.26 -4.94
C PRO A 83 3.40 7.65 -6.24
N GLY A 84 2.80 7.31 -7.36
CA GLY A 84 3.25 7.78 -8.67
C GLY A 84 3.06 9.30 -8.80
N MET A 85 3.49 9.86 -9.92
CA MET A 85 3.23 11.28 -10.23
C MET A 85 1.76 11.52 -10.58
N ASP A 86 1.04 10.47 -10.96
CA ASP A 86 -0.38 10.49 -11.28
C ASP A 86 -1.10 9.35 -10.54
N VAL A 87 -2.33 9.60 -10.17
CA VAL A 87 -3.19 8.64 -9.49
C VAL A 87 -3.45 7.38 -10.34
N ASP A 88 -3.39 7.49 -11.66
CA ASP A 88 -3.52 6.35 -12.58
C ASP A 88 -2.44 5.30 -12.33
N ALA A 89 -1.20 5.72 -12.08
CA ALA A 89 -0.11 4.79 -11.77
C ALA A 89 -0.40 3.92 -10.54
N TYR A 90 -1.18 4.44 -9.59
CA TYR A 90 -1.64 3.70 -8.42
C TYR A 90 -2.88 2.85 -8.74
N LEU A 91 -3.93 3.44 -9.29
CA LEU A 91 -5.19 2.74 -9.55
C LEU A 91 -5.01 1.61 -10.58
N TYR A 92 -4.51 1.94 -11.76
CA TYR A 92 -4.26 0.93 -12.80
C TYR A 92 -3.18 -0.06 -12.36
N GLY A 93 -2.06 0.46 -11.86
CA GLY A 93 -0.93 -0.37 -11.46
C GLY A 93 -1.29 -1.41 -10.40
N SER A 94 -2.08 -1.04 -9.39
CA SER A 94 -2.33 -1.90 -8.23
C SER A 94 -3.61 -2.72 -8.32
N PHE A 95 -4.58 -2.33 -9.15
CA PHE A 95 -5.93 -2.92 -9.11
C PHE A 95 -6.51 -3.30 -10.47
N HIS A 96 -5.85 -2.97 -11.60
CA HIS A 96 -6.36 -3.38 -12.91
C HIS A 96 -5.90 -4.80 -13.25
N PRO A 97 -6.79 -5.70 -13.73
CA PRO A 97 -6.45 -7.11 -13.98
C PRO A 97 -5.34 -7.29 -15.02
N SER A 98 -5.24 -6.41 -16.03
CA SER A 98 -4.17 -6.45 -17.03
C SER A 98 -2.84 -5.86 -16.57
N SER A 99 -2.72 -5.40 -15.32
CA SER A 99 -1.48 -4.82 -14.82
C SER A 99 -0.57 -5.90 -14.24
N ASN A 100 0.68 -5.95 -14.69
CA ASN A 100 1.71 -6.81 -14.10
C ASN A 100 2.15 -6.37 -12.68
N ARG A 101 1.59 -5.28 -12.17
CA ARG A 101 1.79 -4.74 -10.82
C ARG A 101 0.57 -4.91 -9.93
N ASN A 102 -0.47 -5.57 -10.41
CA ASN A 102 -1.65 -5.92 -9.62
C ASN A 102 -1.32 -7.09 -8.69
N TYR A 103 -0.54 -6.81 -7.66
CA TYR A 103 -0.10 -7.79 -6.68
C TYR A 103 -1.19 -8.22 -5.70
N ASN A 104 -2.32 -7.53 -5.71
CA ASN A 104 -3.49 -7.90 -4.90
C ASN A 104 -4.38 -8.93 -5.61
N GLY A 105 -4.09 -9.26 -6.89
CA GLY A 105 -4.90 -10.18 -7.67
C GLY A 105 -6.33 -9.70 -7.90
N VAL A 106 -6.56 -8.39 -7.88
CA VAL A 106 -7.91 -7.84 -8.04
C VAL A 106 -8.38 -7.99 -9.49
N ASP A 107 -9.50 -8.67 -9.65
CA ASP A 107 -10.24 -8.73 -10.91
C ASP A 107 -11.72 -8.47 -10.59
N ASP A 108 -12.10 -7.20 -10.58
CA ASP A 108 -13.43 -6.77 -10.14
C ASP A 108 -14.16 -6.04 -11.26
N PRO A 109 -15.31 -6.58 -11.72
CA PRO A 109 -16.09 -6.04 -12.84
C PRO A 109 -16.69 -4.65 -12.55
N LYS A 110 -16.73 -4.21 -11.31
CA LYS A 110 -17.21 -2.88 -10.92
C LYS A 110 -16.06 -1.88 -10.81
N LEU A 111 -14.89 -2.31 -10.32
CA LEU A 111 -13.73 -1.44 -10.15
C LEU A 111 -13.01 -1.17 -11.49
N THR A 112 -12.85 -2.19 -12.33
CA THR A 112 -12.15 -2.08 -13.62
C THR A 112 -12.70 -0.96 -14.51
N PRO A 113 -14.03 -0.83 -14.73
CA PRO A 113 -14.59 0.29 -15.50
C PRO A 113 -14.31 1.67 -14.91
N LEU A 114 -14.29 1.82 -13.58
CA LEU A 114 -13.95 3.08 -12.93
C LEU A 114 -12.48 3.47 -13.19
N ILE A 115 -11.57 2.49 -13.11
CA ILE A 115 -10.15 2.70 -13.43
C ILE A 115 -9.99 3.14 -14.89
N GLU A 116 -10.69 2.51 -15.82
CA GLU A 116 -10.61 2.87 -17.23
C GLU A 116 -11.26 4.22 -17.53
N ALA A 117 -12.39 4.53 -16.90
CA ALA A 117 -13.12 5.79 -17.08
C ALA A 117 -12.27 7.00 -16.66
N GLN A 118 -11.58 6.94 -15.50
CA GLN A 118 -10.71 8.04 -15.05
C GLN A 118 -9.54 8.29 -16.01
N ARG A 119 -9.08 7.28 -16.76
CA ARG A 119 -8.00 7.41 -17.77
C ARG A 119 -8.45 8.15 -19.02
N LYS A 120 -9.74 8.02 -19.37
CA LYS A 120 -10.35 8.62 -20.56
C LYS A 120 -10.92 10.01 -20.29
N GLU A 121 -11.15 10.37 -19.02
CA GLU A 121 -11.76 11.64 -18.64
C GLU A 121 -10.75 12.80 -18.70
N ALA A 122 -11.02 13.75 -19.58
CA ALA A 122 -10.17 14.92 -19.79
C ALA A 122 -10.49 16.09 -18.84
N ASP A 123 -11.72 16.18 -18.33
CA ASP A 123 -12.10 17.20 -17.35
C ASP A 123 -11.53 16.83 -15.97
N PRO A 124 -10.64 17.66 -15.38
CA PRO A 124 -10.01 17.35 -14.11
C PRO A 124 -10.99 17.19 -12.93
N LYS A 125 -12.12 17.90 -12.95
CA LYS A 125 -13.13 17.83 -11.89
C LYS A 125 -13.89 16.51 -11.97
N LYS A 126 -14.35 16.15 -13.16
CA LYS A 126 -15.03 14.85 -13.39
C LYS A 126 -14.09 13.68 -13.13
N ARG A 127 -12.83 13.76 -13.58
CA ARG A 127 -11.82 12.76 -13.29
C ARG A 127 -11.63 12.58 -11.78
N LEU A 128 -11.57 13.67 -11.02
CA LEU A 128 -11.43 13.59 -9.55
C LEU A 128 -12.62 12.90 -8.89
N GLU A 129 -13.84 13.08 -9.40
CA GLU A 129 -15.03 12.39 -8.88
C GLU A 129 -14.94 10.88 -9.10
N ILE A 130 -14.56 10.44 -10.31
CA ILE A 130 -14.35 9.02 -10.64
C ILE A 130 -13.25 8.41 -9.76
N VAL A 131 -12.13 9.12 -9.59
CA VAL A 131 -11.02 8.68 -8.73
C VAL A 131 -11.47 8.52 -7.28
N ARG A 132 -12.29 9.44 -6.77
CA ARG A 132 -12.84 9.35 -5.40
C ARG A 132 -13.81 8.19 -5.25
N GLU A 133 -14.61 7.91 -6.27
CA GLU A 133 -15.50 6.76 -6.29
C GLU A 133 -14.71 5.45 -6.26
N ALA A 134 -13.73 5.29 -7.15
CA ALA A 134 -12.84 4.13 -7.16
C ALA A 134 -12.12 3.95 -5.81
N GLY A 135 -11.59 5.04 -5.23
CA GLY A 135 -10.91 4.99 -3.93
C GLY A 135 -11.83 4.58 -2.77
N ARG A 136 -13.08 5.05 -2.76
CA ARG A 136 -14.08 4.59 -1.78
C ARG A 136 -14.39 3.11 -1.94
N TYR A 137 -14.61 2.69 -3.18
CA TYR A 137 -14.93 1.29 -3.48
C TYR A 137 -13.77 0.36 -3.07
N ILE A 138 -12.51 0.70 -3.39
CA ILE A 138 -11.32 -0.06 -2.95
C ILE A 138 -11.29 -0.20 -1.42
N ALA A 139 -11.58 0.88 -0.70
CA ALA A 139 -11.60 0.87 0.76
C ALA A 139 -12.75 0.03 1.34
N GLU A 140 -13.93 0.07 0.74
CA GLU A 140 -15.11 -0.71 1.14
C GLU A 140 -14.90 -2.21 0.92
N GLN A 141 -14.24 -2.58 -0.19
CA GLN A 141 -13.93 -3.98 -0.49
C GLN A 141 -12.69 -4.50 0.27
N GLY A 142 -11.92 -3.63 0.91
CA GLY A 142 -10.72 -4.05 1.65
C GLY A 142 -9.57 -4.57 0.77
N TYR A 143 -9.53 -4.21 -0.52
CA TYR A 143 -8.47 -4.66 -1.44
C TYR A 143 -7.06 -4.20 -1.08
N GLY A 144 -6.93 -3.21 -0.25
CA GLY A 144 -5.67 -2.76 0.30
C GLY A 144 -5.88 -1.83 1.50
N ILE A 145 -5.10 -2.05 2.55
CA ILE A 145 -5.17 -1.26 3.76
C ILE A 145 -3.84 -0.52 3.92
N THR A 146 -3.91 0.81 4.06
CA THR A 146 -2.72 1.60 4.40
C THR A 146 -2.41 1.45 5.87
N SER A 147 -1.29 0.82 6.20
CA SER A 147 -0.88 0.58 7.60
C SER A 147 -0.34 1.85 8.26
N ARG A 148 0.44 2.64 7.50
CA ARG A 148 1.03 3.88 7.99
C ARG A 148 1.39 4.85 6.87
N SER A 149 1.51 6.11 7.23
CA SER A 149 2.11 7.17 6.43
C SER A 149 3.35 7.68 7.17
N GLY A 150 4.48 7.74 6.49
CA GLY A 150 5.73 8.24 7.04
C GLY A 150 5.92 9.73 6.79
N LEU A 151 6.49 10.45 7.75
CA LEU A 151 7.05 11.78 7.54
C LEU A 151 8.53 11.65 7.17
N THR A 152 8.95 12.35 6.13
CA THR A 152 10.36 12.45 5.76
C THR A 152 10.82 13.88 6.00
N TYR A 153 11.88 14.02 6.79
CA TYR A 153 12.54 15.30 7.03
C TYR A 153 13.79 15.37 6.16
N GLN A 154 14.00 16.50 5.53
CA GLN A 154 15.21 16.80 4.77
C GLN A 154 15.83 18.06 5.33
N MET A 155 17.13 18.02 5.59
CA MET A 155 17.89 19.13 6.12
C MET A 155 19.09 19.38 5.21
N TRP A 156 19.42 20.63 4.99
CA TRP A 156 20.59 21.05 4.22
C TRP A 156 21.17 22.34 4.80
N GLN A 157 22.44 22.56 4.54
CA GLN A 157 23.16 23.73 5.01
C GLN A 157 22.70 24.98 4.24
N SER A 158 22.76 26.16 4.89
CA SER A 158 22.31 27.43 4.31
C SER A 158 23.02 27.86 3.02
N TYR A 159 24.24 27.35 2.81
CA TYR A 159 25.02 27.58 1.60
C TYR A 159 24.58 26.66 0.43
N VAL A 160 23.68 25.70 0.63
CA VAL A 160 23.10 24.92 -0.44
C VAL A 160 21.90 25.69 -0.98
N LYS A 161 22.03 26.22 -2.18
CA LYS A 161 20.99 27.03 -2.86
C LYS A 161 20.21 26.18 -3.86
N ASP A 162 19.00 26.63 -4.15
CA ASP A 162 18.06 26.02 -5.12
C ASP A 162 17.78 24.52 -4.93
N TYR A 163 18.04 24.00 -3.71
CA TYR A 163 17.61 22.68 -3.35
C TYR A 163 16.08 22.68 -3.14
N ARG A 164 15.38 21.93 -3.99
CA ARG A 164 13.90 21.87 -3.97
C ARG A 164 13.46 20.46 -3.61
N PRO A 165 13.16 20.17 -2.33
CA PRO A 165 12.71 18.86 -1.91
C PRO A 165 11.45 18.46 -2.65
N ASN A 166 11.44 17.24 -3.17
CA ASN A 166 10.34 16.65 -3.92
C ASN A 166 10.03 15.25 -3.36
N LEU A 167 8.78 15.04 -2.96
CA LEU A 167 8.32 13.77 -2.39
C LEU A 167 8.33 12.60 -3.40
N GLY A 168 8.26 12.91 -4.70
CA GLY A 168 8.11 11.90 -5.75
C GLY A 168 9.41 11.37 -6.36
N ARG A 169 10.53 12.10 -6.28
CA ARG A 169 11.77 11.73 -6.99
C ARG A 169 13.02 12.08 -6.20
N ARG A 170 13.70 11.08 -5.68
CA ARG A 170 14.91 11.22 -4.85
C ARG A 170 16.09 11.95 -5.54
N TYR A 171 16.14 11.98 -6.88
CA TYR A 171 17.30 12.48 -7.63
C TYR A 171 17.13 13.88 -8.23
N PHE A 172 15.90 14.37 -8.38
CA PHE A 172 15.63 15.69 -8.97
C PHE A 172 15.88 16.90 -8.07
N PRO A 173 15.80 16.80 -6.72
CA PRO A 173 16.07 17.95 -5.85
C PRO A 173 17.45 18.56 -6.04
N VAL A 174 18.44 17.78 -6.49
CA VAL A 174 19.83 18.24 -6.65
C VAL A 174 20.15 18.78 -8.05
N ALA A 175 19.25 18.63 -9.02
CA ALA A 175 19.54 18.98 -10.42
C ALA A 175 19.79 20.49 -10.64
N ALA A 176 19.20 21.36 -9.80
CA ALA A 176 19.38 22.80 -9.83
C ALA A 176 20.15 23.33 -8.60
N ALA A 177 20.53 22.44 -7.68
CA ALA A 177 21.21 22.85 -6.46
C ALA A 177 22.66 23.24 -6.72
N TRP A 178 23.12 24.30 -6.07
CA TRP A 178 24.50 24.76 -6.12
C TRP A 178 25.01 25.19 -4.75
N LEU A 179 26.32 25.37 -4.61
CA LEU A 179 26.96 25.71 -3.35
C LEU A 179 27.44 27.17 -3.38
N ASP A 180 26.91 27.96 -2.48
CA ASP A 180 27.31 29.36 -2.20
C ASP A 180 28.35 29.33 -1.07
N LYS A 181 29.61 29.06 -1.43
CA LYS A 181 30.75 28.98 -0.51
C LYS A 181 31.75 30.06 -0.84
#